data_d346aaf4ac084dee8f92a117c9aae8ca
#
_entry.id   d346aaf4ac084dee8f92a117c9aae8ca
#
_cell.length_a   1.000
_cell.length_b   1.000
_cell.length_c   1.000
_cell.angle_alpha   90.00
_cell.angle_beta   90.00
_cell.angle_gamma   90.00
#
_symmetry.space_group_name_H-M   'P 1'
#
loop_
_entity.id
_entity.type
_entity.pdbx_description
1 polymer ?
#
loop_
_entity_poly.entity_id
_entity_poly.type
_entity_poly.pdbx_seq_one_letter_code
_entity_poly.pdbx_strand_id
1 'polypeptide(L)'
;VYKALNTLDYTVGTLGNHEFNYGLDYLKNALAGAKFPYVNANVIDARTKQPMFTPYLIKDTEVVDKDGKKQTLKIGYIGVVPPQIMGWDKANLSGKVTVNDITETVRKYVPEMREKGADVVVVLAHSGLSADPYKVMAENSVYYLSEIPGVNAIMFGHAHAVFPGKDFADIEGADITKGTLN
;
A
#
# COMPACT_ATOMS: atom_id res chain seq x y z
N VAL A 1 4.69 -3.40 20.17
CA VAL A 1 4.49 -3.88 18.80
C VAL A 1 5.83 -3.91 18.07
N TYR A 2 6.53 -2.79 17.82
CA TYR A 2 7.73 -2.73 16.96
C TYR A 2 8.93 -3.56 17.44
N LYS A 3 9.09 -3.77 18.77
CA LYS A 3 10.12 -4.70 19.28
C LYS A 3 9.93 -6.12 18.74
N ALA A 4 8.69 -6.60 18.65
CA ALA A 4 8.38 -7.91 18.08
C ALA A 4 8.53 -7.90 16.56
N LEU A 5 7.98 -6.89 15.86
CA LEU A 5 8.09 -6.79 14.40
C LEU A 5 9.56 -6.71 13.94
N ASN A 6 10.42 -6.03 14.71
CA ASN A 6 11.84 -5.94 14.41
C ASN A 6 12.59 -7.29 14.45
N THR A 7 11.99 -8.34 15.00
CA THR A 7 12.56 -9.71 15.01
C THR A 7 12.16 -10.53 13.79
N LEU A 8 11.24 -10.01 12.95
CA LEU A 8 10.69 -10.71 11.79
C LEU A 8 11.35 -10.30 10.46
N ASP A 9 12.36 -9.43 10.52
CA ASP A 9 13.15 -8.99 9.36
C ASP A 9 12.32 -8.47 8.18
N TYR A 10 11.33 -7.61 8.48
CA TYR A 10 10.50 -6.99 7.46
C TYR A 10 11.32 -6.11 6.51
N THR A 11 11.07 -6.24 5.23
CA THR A 11 11.66 -5.37 4.20
C THR A 11 11.07 -3.95 4.24
N VAL A 12 9.76 -3.85 4.46
CA VAL A 12 8.98 -2.61 4.44
C VAL A 12 7.63 -2.83 5.13
N GLY A 13 7.05 -1.78 5.68
CA GLY A 13 5.68 -1.77 6.18
C GLY A 13 4.85 -0.67 5.53
N THR A 14 3.53 -0.77 5.65
CA THR A 14 2.60 0.31 5.32
C THR A 14 1.70 0.61 6.53
N LEU A 15 0.96 1.71 6.46
CA LEU A 15 0.02 2.12 7.49
C LEU A 15 -1.38 1.60 7.19
N GLY A 16 -2.09 1.18 8.22
CA GLY A 16 -3.52 0.95 8.18
C GLY A 16 -4.29 2.11 8.83
N ASN A 17 -5.61 1.97 8.90
CA ASN A 17 -6.47 2.97 9.51
C ASN A 17 -6.24 3.08 11.03
N HIS A 18 -5.99 1.97 11.72
CA HIS A 18 -5.80 1.96 13.18
C HIS A 18 -4.51 2.63 13.65
N GLU A 19 -3.53 2.84 12.77
CA GLU A 19 -2.32 3.60 13.09
C GLU A 19 -2.63 5.06 13.44
N PHE A 20 -3.78 5.61 13.00
CA PHE A 20 -4.17 6.99 13.24
C PHE A 20 -5.01 7.20 14.51
N ASN A 21 -5.46 6.13 15.19
CA ASN A 21 -6.39 6.21 16.32
C ASN A 21 -5.85 7.04 17.50
N TYR A 22 -4.53 7.11 17.68
CA TYR A 22 -3.90 7.89 18.76
C TYR A 22 -3.25 9.19 18.26
N GLY A 23 -3.52 9.56 17.00
CA GLY A 23 -3.01 10.78 16.36
C GLY A 23 -1.59 10.67 15.83
N LEU A 24 -1.21 11.72 15.09
CA LEU A 24 0.03 11.72 14.29
C LEU A 24 1.31 11.72 15.13
N ASP A 25 1.32 12.40 16.27
CA ASP A 25 2.51 12.47 17.11
C ASP A 25 2.81 11.09 17.74
N TYR A 26 1.76 10.42 18.22
CA TYR A 26 1.88 9.05 18.71
C TYR A 26 2.36 8.11 17.59
N LEU A 27 1.77 8.20 16.40
CA LEU A 27 2.15 7.39 15.24
C LEU A 27 3.64 7.59 14.88
N LYS A 28 4.09 8.84 14.74
CA LYS A 28 5.49 9.15 14.43
C LYS A 28 6.46 8.61 15.47
N ASN A 29 6.13 8.77 16.74
CA ASN A 29 6.93 8.23 17.84
C ASN A 29 6.98 6.69 17.83
N ALA A 30 5.85 6.05 17.52
CA ALA A 30 5.77 4.60 17.39
C ALA A 30 6.63 4.09 16.22
N LEU A 31 6.51 4.72 15.04
CA LEU A 31 7.29 4.37 13.84
C LEU A 31 8.81 4.54 14.04
N ALA A 32 9.24 5.49 14.87
CA ALA A 32 10.65 5.65 15.22
C ALA A 32 11.28 4.42 15.90
N GLY A 33 10.45 3.52 16.45
CA GLY A 33 10.90 2.24 17.01
C GLY A 33 11.04 1.11 15.99
N ALA A 34 10.64 1.30 14.74
CA ALA A 34 10.77 0.31 13.67
C ALA A 34 12.20 0.34 13.10
N LYS A 35 12.78 -0.84 12.86
CA LYS A 35 14.09 -1.01 12.20
C LYS A 35 13.97 -1.18 10.67
N PHE A 36 12.77 -1.11 10.16
CA PHE A 36 12.45 -1.21 8.73
C PHE A 36 11.63 0.00 8.31
N PRO A 37 11.68 0.42 7.05
CA PRO A 37 10.99 1.60 6.57
C PRO A 37 9.47 1.37 6.49
N TYR A 38 8.71 2.46 6.65
CA TYR A 38 7.28 2.54 6.36
C TYR A 38 7.04 3.43 5.14
N VAL A 39 6.09 3.04 4.29
CA VAL A 39 5.66 3.81 3.12
C VAL A 39 4.17 4.12 3.18
N ASN A 40 3.81 5.34 2.81
CA ASN A 40 2.42 5.75 2.57
C ASN A 40 2.39 6.97 1.65
N ALA A 41 1.74 6.82 0.50
CA ALA A 41 1.77 7.81 -0.58
C ALA A 41 0.58 8.77 -0.57
N ASN A 42 -0.54 8.40 0.05
CA ASN A 42 -1.78 9.16 -0.08
C ASN A 42 -2.16 10.02 1.14
N VAL A 43 -1.45 9.92 2.25
CA VAL A 43 -1.61 10.85 3.39
C VAL A 43 -0.74 12.08 3.15
N ILE A 44 -1.35 13.24 3.03
CA ILE A 44 -0.73 14.50 2.63
C ILE A 44 -0.75 15.48 3.81
N ASP A 45 0.39 16.07 4.12
CA ASP A 45 0.48 17.16 5.11
C ASP A 45 -0.33 18.36 4.63
N ALA A 46 -1.30 18.82 5.44
CA ALA A 46 -2.23 19.87 5.05
C ALA A 46 -1.55 21.22 4.80
N ARG A 47 -0.41 21.47 5.44
CA ARG A 47 0.36 22.72 5.35
C ARG A 47 1.29 22.72 4.15
N THR A 48 2.09 21.65 3.98
CA THR A 48 3.13 21.58 2.93
C THR A 48 2.60 21.08 1.60
N LYS A 49 1.43 20.41 1.60
CA LYS A 49 0.84 19.74 0.44
C LYS A 49 1.72 18.62 -0.13
N GLN A 50 2.67 18.14 0.66
CA GLN A 50 3.55 17.01 0.32
C GLN A 50 3.12 15.75 1.06
N PRO A 51 3.47 14.55 0.59
CA PRO A 51 3.27 13.31 1.34
C PRO A 51 3.84 13.44 2.76
N MET A 52 3.04 13.07 3.76
CA MET A 52 3.45 13.12 5.17
C MET A 52 4.49 12.06 5.52
N PHE A 53 4.46 10.95 4.81
CA PHE A 53 5.38 9.82 4.96
C PHE A 53 6.14 9.60 3.66
N THR A 54 7.16 8.76 3.68
CA THR A 54 7.85 8.30 2.47
C THR A 54 6.81 7.64 1.54
N PRO A 55 6.56 8.15 0.33
CA PRO A 55 5.47 7.65 -0.51
C PRO A 55 5.74 6.23 -1.03
N TYR A 56 6.96 5.95 -1.41
CA TYR A 56 7.42 4.65 -1.88
C TYR A 56 8.93 4.51 -1.64
N LEU A 57 9.44 3.29 -1.77
CA LEU A 57 10.88 3.02 -1.83
C LEU A 57 11.18 2.02 -2.95
N ILE A 58 12.40 2.07 -3.47
CA ILE A 58 12.92 1.09 -4.42
C ILE A 58 14.11 0.41 -3.75
N LYS A 59 14.10 -0.92 -3.67
CA LYS A 59 15.11 -1.71 -3.00
C LYS A 59 15.70 -2.76 -3.93
N ASP A 60 17.02 -2.82 -4.00
CA ASP A 60 17.74 -3.90 -4.66
C ASP A 60 17.53 -5.20 -3.86
N THR A 61 17.08 -6.23 -4.54
CA THR A 61 16.77 -7.54 -3.96
C THR A 61 17.46 -8.62 -4.77
N GLU A 62 18.31 -9.41 -4.12
CA GLU A 62 18.90 -10.59 -4.74
C GLU A 62 17.86 -11.70 -4.84
N VAL A 63 17.64 -12.19 -6.05
CA VAL A 63 16.76 -13.31 -6.34
C VAL A 63 17.52 -14.41 -7.08
N VAL A 64 17.01 -15.64 -7.01
CA VAL A 64 17.54 -16.76 -7.79
C VAL A 64 16.52 -17.12 -8.85
N ASP A 65 16.93 -17.10 -10.10
CA ASP A 65 16.06 -17.46 -11.22
C ASP A 65 15.85 -18.99 -11.33
N LYS A 66 14.98 -19.40 -12.25
CA LYS A 66 14.65 -20.82 -12.47
C LYS A 66 15.85 -21.71 -12.83
N ASP A 67 16.94 -21.11 -13.32
CA ASP A 67 18.16 -21.81 -13.73
C ASP A 67 19.23 -21.78 -12.61
N GLY A 68 18.88 -21.29 -11.42
CA GLY A 68 19.76 -21.19 -10.24
C GLY A 68 20.72 -20.00 -10.27
N LYS A 69 20.58 -19.09 -11.23
CA LYS A 69 21.45 -17.93 -11.37
C LYS A 69 20.95 -16.77 -10.48
N LYS A 70 21.87 -16.17 -9.72
CA LYS A 70 21.59 -14.96 -8.95
C LYS A 70 21.40 -13.76 -9.84
N GLN A 71 20.37 -12.99 -9.55
CA GLN A 71 20.00 -11.75 -10.23
C GLN A 71 19.65 -10.70 -9.19
N THR A 72 19.87 -9.44 -9.50
CA THR A 72 19.38 -8.33 -8.67
C THR A 72 18.17 -7.71 -9.36
N LEU A 73 17.05 -7.66 -8.65
CA LEU A 73 15.84 -6.93 -9.07
C LEU A 73 15.66 -5.70 -8.21
N LYS A 74 15.26 -4.60 -8.84
CA LYS A 74 14.83 -3.38 -8.17
C LYS A 74 13.33 -3.48 -7.90
N ILE A 75 12.96 -3.75 -6.65
CA ILE A 75 11.56 -3.86 -6.25
C ILE A 75 11.10 -2.54 -5.65
N GLY A 76 10.11 -1.92 -6.28
CA GLY A 76 9.45 -0.72 -5.79
C GLY A 76 8.24 -1.08 -4.92
N TYR A 77 8.16 -0.48 -3.73
CA TYR A 77 7.06 -0.67 -2.79
C TYR A 77 6.37 0.67 -2.55
N ILE A 78 5.07 0.73 -2.78
CA ILE A 78 4.23 1.92 -2.52
C ILE A 78 3.11 1.55 -1.55
N GLY A 79 2.85 2.41 -0.54
CA GLY A 79 1.82 2.18 0.48
C GLY A 79 0.64 3.12 0.33
N VAL A 80 -0.57 2.63 0.61
CA VAL A 80 -1.81 3.43 0.62
C VAL A 80 -2.75 3.00 1.74
N VAL A 81 -3.61 3.94 2.17
CA VAL A 81 -4.59 3.76 3.25
C VAL A 81 -5.95 4.34 2.81
N PRO A 82 -7.09 3.85 3.36
CA PRO A 82 -8.41 4.35 2.98
C PRO A 82 -8.58 5.84 3.31
N PRO A 83 -9.10 6.65 2.38
CA PRO A 83 -9.40 8.07 2.66
C PRO A 83 -10.40 8.28 3.82
N GLN A 84 -11.16 7.26 4.18
CA GLN A 84 -12.16 7.25 5.25
C GLN A 84 -11.54 7.49 6.64
N ILE A 85 -10.22 7.36 6.81
CA ILE A 85 -9.55 7.75 8.06
C ILE A 85 -9.84 9.20 8.44
N MET A 86 -10.10 10.07 7.45
CA MET A 86 -10.48 11.46 7.70
C MET A 86 -11.82 11.61 8.42
N GLY A 87 -12.69 10.62 8.30
CA GLY A 87 -13.96 10.54 9.05
C GLY A 87 -13.79 9.79 10.37
N TRP A 88 -13.16 8.62 10.33
CA TRP A 88 -12.99 7.76 11.49
C TRP A 88 -12.13 8.39 12.59
N ASP A 89 -11.05 9.05 12.21
CA ASP A 89 -10.11 9.72 13.12
C ASP A 89 -10.14 11.25 13.00
N LYS A 90 -11.31 11.81 12.68
CA LYS A 90 -11.51 13.26 12.44
C LYS A 90 -10.91 14.13 13.55
N ALA A 91 -11.09 13.73 14.81
CA ALA A 91 -10.58 14.48 15.95
C ALA A 91 -9.04 14.58 15.96
N ASN A 92 -8.37 13.57 15.46
CA ASN A 92 -6.91 13.48 15.41
C ASN A 92 -6.30 14.10 14.16
N LEU A 93 -7.03 14.07 13.03
CA LEU A 93 -6.48 14.36 11.70
C LEU A 93 -6.94 15.67 11.07
N SER A 94 -8.10 16.21 11.49
CA SER A 94 -8.66 17.43 10.90
C SER A 94 -7.68 18.62 10.96
N GLY A 95 -7.49 19.29 9.84
CA GLY A 95 -6.57 20.43 9.70
C GLY A 95 -5.08 20.07 9.66
N LYS A 96 -4.70 18.83 9.92
CA LYS A 96 -3.30 18.40 9.94
C LYS A 96 -2.91 17.65 8.66
N VAL A 97 -3.81 16.84 8.14
CA VAL A 97 -3.62 16.09 6.89
C VAL A 97 -4.85 16.15 5.99
N THR A 98 -4.64 15.79 4.74
CA THR A 98 -5.66 15.34 3.79
C THR A 98 -5.27 13.99 3.26
N VAL A 99 -6.22 13.22 2.73
CA VAL A 99 -5.93 11.92 2.13
C VAL A 99 -6.41 11.92 0.70
N ASN A 100 -5.54 11.54 -0.22
CA ASN A 100 -5.88 11.45 -1.64
C ASN A 100 -6.52 10.09 -1.96
N ASP A 101 -7.20 10.03 -3.10
CA ASP A 101 -7.72 8.78 -3.66
C ASP A 101 -6.62 7.74 -3.82
N ILE A 102 -6.92 6.48 -3.47
CA ILE A 102 -5.98 5.36 -3.52
C ILE A 102 -5.51 5.10 -4.96
N THR A 103 -6.47 4.91 -5.87
CA THR A 103 -6.21 4.52 -7.26
C THR A 103 -5.44 5.59 -8.01
N GLU A 104 -5.87 6.85 -7.88
CA GLU A 104 -5.20 7.98 -8.53
C GLU A 104 -3.78 8.21 -7.97
N THR A 105 -3.59 7.97 -6.67
CA THR A 105 -2.26 8.07 -6.05
C THR A 105 -1.31 7.03 -6.63
N VAL A 106 -1.72 5.76 -6.71
CA VAL A 106 -0.87 4.70 -7.26
C VAL A 106 -0.62 4.93 -8.75
N ARG A 107 -1.65 5.31 -9.51
CA ARG A 107 -1.53 5.65 -10.95
C ARG A 107 -0.51 6.75 -11.21
N LYS A 108 -0.42 7.73 -10.31
CA LYS A 108 0.56 8.81 -10.40
C LYS A 108 2.00 8.33 -10.15
N TYR A 109 2.20 7.48 -9.13
CA TYR A 109 3.56 7.12 -8.71
C TYR A 109 4.17 5.95 -9.46
N VAL A 110 3.38 5.04 -10.02
CA VAL A 110 3.90 3.86 -10.75
C VAL A 110 4.83 4.26 -11.91
N PRO A 111 4.47 5.19 -12.80
CA PRO A 111 5.38 5.65 -13.86
C PRO A 111 6.69 6.22 -13.31
N GLU A 112 6.62 7.04 -12.26
CA GLU A 112 7.80 7.62 -11.61
C GLU A 112 8.73 6.53 -11.03
N MET A 113 8.16 5.52 -10.39
CA MET A 113 8.94 4.38 -9.86
C MET A 113 9.61 3.60 -10.98
N ARG A 114 8.92 3.38 -12.11
CA ARG A 114 9.48 2.73 -13.29
C ARG A 114 10.62 3.54 -13.92
N GLU A 115 10.44 4.83 -14.06
CA GLU A 115 11.47 5.75 -14.57
C GLU A 115 12.73 5.74 -13.67
N LYS A 116 12.55 5.60 -12.36
CA LYS A 116 13.64 5.43 -11.38
C LYS A 116 14.22 4.02 -11.34
N GLY A 117 13.80 3.14 -12.23
CA GLY A 117 14.38 1.82 -12.46
C GLY A 117 13.76 0.67 -11.68
N ALA A 118 12.54 0.81 -11.15
CA ALA A 118 11.85 -0.33 -10.54
C ALA A 118 11.51 -1.38 -11.60
N ASP A 119 12.06 -2.59 -11.45
CA ASP A 119 11.76 -3.75 -12.29
C ASP A 119 10.42 -4.38 -11.93
N VAL A 120 10.05 -4.31 -10.65
CA VAL A 120 8.81 -4.82 -10.09
C VAL A 120 8.19 -3.75 -9.20
N VAL A 121 6.88 -3.53 -9.32
CA VAL A 121 6.13 -2.64 -8.43
C VAL A 121 5.14 -3.45 -7.61
N VAL A 122 5.27 -3.34 -6.29
CA VAL A 122 4.39 -3.95 -5.30
C VAL A 122 3.60 -2.86 -4.59
N VAL A 123 2.28 -2.95 -4.63
CA VAL A 123 1.41 -2.06 -3.87
C VAL A 123 1.09 -2.71 -2.52
N LEU A 124 1.34 -1.97 -1.44
CA LEU A 124 0.95 -2.34 -0.08
C LEU A 124 -0.33 -1.57 0.25
N ALA A 125 -1.47 -2.19 0.01
CA ALA A 125 -2.77 -1.53 0.12
C ALA A 125 -3.50 -1.92 1.41
N HIS A 126 -3.62 -1.00 2.37
CA HIS A 126 -4.59 -1.17 3.43
C HIS A 126 -5.98 -0.80 2.89
N SER A 127 -6.55 -1.68 2.05
CA SER A 127 -7.78 -1.49 1.28
C SER A 127 -8.30 -2.86 0.86
N GLY A 128 -9.61 -3.04 0.78
CA GLY A 128 -10.23 -4.31 0.40
C GLY A 128 -10.37 -4.49 -1.11
N LEU A 129 -10.67 -5.72 -1.52
CA LEU A 129 -11.05 -6.07 -2.88
C LEU A 129 -12.56 -5.96 -3.04
N SER A 130 -13.01 -5.05 -3.89
CA SER A 130 -14.41 -4.92 -4.34
C SER A 130 -14.40 -4.57 -5.83
N ALA A 131 -15.28 -5.22 -6.60
CA ALA A 131 -15.52 -4.93 -8.01
C ALA A 131 -16.74 -3.99 -8.22
N ASP A 132 -17.20 -3.30 -7.17
CA ASP A 132 -18.21 -2.24 -7.30
C ASP A 132 -17.73 -1.19 -8.31
N PRO A 133 -18.64 -0.53 -9.05
CA PRO A 133 -18.28 0.51 -9.99
C PRO A 133 -17.35 1.55 -9.37
N TYR A 134 -16.30 1.95 -10.10
CA TYR A 134 -15.31 2.91 -9.62
C TYR A 134 -15.95 4.17 -9.03
N LYS A 135 -15.53 4.49 -7.84
CA LYS A 135 -15.94 5.71 -7.15
C LYS A 135 -14.70 6.39 -6.58
N VAL A 136 -14.55 7.66 -6.88
CA VAL A 136 -13.47 8.48 -6.31
C VAL A 136 -13.53 8.44 -4.79
N MET A 137 -12.39 8.30 -4.13
CA MET A 137 -12.25 8.14 -2.68
C MET A 137 -12.86 6.85 -2.15
N ALA A 138 -12.94 5.80 -2.97
CA ALA A 138 -13.42 4.49 -2.52
C ALA A 138 -12.52 3.92 -1.42
N GLU A 139 -13.14 3.24 -0.45
CA GLU A 139 -12.47 2.55 0.64
C GLU A 139 -11.76 1.27 0.15
N ASN A 140 -12.45 0.51 -0.70
CA ASN A 140 -12.01 -0.78 -1.24
C ASN A 140 -11.65 -0.61 -2.72
N SER A 141 -10.36 -0.48 -3.01
CA SER A 141 -9.86 -0.08 -4.33
C SER A 141 -8.94 -1.11 -5.00
N VAL A 142 -8.74 -2.29 -4.39
CA VAL A 142 -7.74 -3.29 -4.88
C VAL A 142 -8.06 -3.75 -6.31
N TYR A 143 -9.33 -3.89 -6.68
CA TYR A 143 -9.73 -4.22 -8.05
C TYR A 143 -9.13 -3.23 -9.07
N TYR A 144 -9.30 -1.94 -8.83
CA TYR A 144 -8.80 -0.88 -9.71
C TYR A 144 -7.29 -0.69 -9.65
N LEU A 145 -6.66 -1.08 -8.55
CA LEU A 145 -5.19 -1.12 -8.46
C LEU A 145 -4.61 -2.20 -9.38
N SER A 146 -5.31 -3.33 -9.56
CA SER A 146 -4.87 -4.41 -10.46
C SER A 146 -4.93 -4.04 -11.94
N GLU A 147 -5.75 -3.06 -12.29
CA GLU A 147 -5.86 -2.54 -13.67
C GLU A 147 -4.80 -1.48 -14.01
N ILE A 148 -3.99 -1.04 -13.05
CA ILE A 148 -2.96 -0.01 -13.30
C ILE A 148 -1.76 -0.63 -14.02
N PRO A 149 -1.46 -0.19 -15.27
CA PRO A 149 -0.29 -0.69 -15.98
C PRO A 149 0.99 -0.44 -15.20
N GLY A 150 1.79 -1.50 -15.03
CA GLY A 150 3.05 -1.42 -14.31
C GLY A 150 2.98 -1.85 -12.84
N VAL A 151 1.81 -2.11 -12.28
CA VAL A 151 1.65 -2.84 -11.02
C VAL A 151 1.84 -4.33 -11.29
N ASN A 152 2.66 -5.01 -10.49
CA ASN A 152 2.97 -6.44 -10.65
C ASN A 152 2.38 -7.30 -9.54
N ALA A 153 2.27 -6.72 -8.33
CA ALA A 153 1.70 -7.42 -7.19
C ALA A 153 1.01 -6.44 -6.24
N ILE A 154 -0.02 -6.91 -5.55
CA ILE A 154 -0.73 -6.16 -4.52
C ILE A 154 -0.81 -7.02 -3.27
N MET A 155 -0.23 -6.54 -2.17
CA MET A 155 -0.46 -7.09 -0.84
C MET A 155 -1.54 -6.24 -0.17
N PHE A 156 -2.66 -6.84 0.19
CA PHE A 156 -3.80 -6.07 0.68
C PHE A 156 -4.50 -6.70 1.88
N GLY A 157 -5.37 -5.92 2.54
CA GLY A 157 -6.10 -6.33 3.73
C GLY A 157 -7.30 -5.43 3.99
N HIS A 158 -7.52 -5.01 5.25
CA HIS A 158 -8.59 -4.10 5.68
C HIS A 158 -9.98 -4.73 5.77
N ALA A 159 -10.48 -5.34 4.70
CA ALA A 159 -11.82 -5.94 4.65
C ALA A 159 -11.97 -7.27 5.43
N HIS A 160 -10.90 -7.75 6.08
CA HIS A 160 -10.86 -9.01 6.84
C HIS A 160 -11.31 -10.23 6.04
N ALA A 161 -11.10 -10.20 4.73
CA ALA A 161 -11.35 -11.30 3.81
C ALA A 161 -10.03 -11.90 3.31
N VAL A 162 -10.06 -13.14 2.85
CA VAL A 162 -8.88 -13.87 2.37
C VAL A 162 -8.99 -14.11 0.87
N PHE A 163 -8.06 -13.52 0.11
CA PHE A 163 -7.90 -13.80 -1.32
C PHE A 163 -6.62 -14.63 -1.54
N PRO A 164 -6.65 -15.68 -2.38
CA PRO A 164 -7.82 -16.19 -3.11
C PRO A 164 -8.80 -16.94 -2.19
N GLY A 165 -10.09 -16.72 -2.40
CA GLY A 165 -11.15 -17.33 -1.61
C GLY A 165 -12.47 -17.35 -2.36
N LYS A 166 -13.42 -18.19 -1.92
CA LYS A 166 -14.71 -18.38 -2.58
C LYS A 166 -15.54 -17.11 -2.71
N ASP A 167 -15.39 -16.19 -1.75
CA ASP A 167 -16.12 -14.92 -1.74
C ASP A 167 -15.75 -14.00 -2.92
N PHE A 168 -14.68 -14.32 -3.64
CA PHE A 168 -14.20 -13.54 -4.78
C PHE A 168 -14.34 -14.28 -6.12
N ALA A 169 -15.03 -15.45 -6.14
CA ALA A 169 -15.15 -16.28 -7.35
C ALA A 169 -15.93 -15.61 -8.48
N ASP A 170 -16.88 -14.71 -8.13
CA ASP A 170 -17.74 -14.02 -9.07
C ASP A 170 -17.17 -12.65 -9.52
N ILE A 171 -15.96 -12.27 -9.03
CA ILE A 171 -15.29 -11.05 -9.47
C ILE A 171 -14.68 -11.27 -10.86
N GLU A 172 -15.07 -10.43 -11.81
CA GLU A 172 -14.51 -10.44 -13.16
C GLU A 172 -12.98 -10.23 -13.11
N GLY A 173 -12.24 -11.06 -13.87
CA GLY A 173 -10.77 -11.02 -13.87
C GLY A 173 -10.10 -11.74 -12.70
N ALA A 174 -10.84 -12.23 -11.70
CA ALA A 174 -10.28 -12.99 -10.59
C ALA A 174 -10.14 -14.48 -10.93
N ASP A 175 -8.93 -15.02 -10.81
CA ASP A 175 -8.68 -16.45 -10.80
C ASP A 175 -8.33 -16.88 -9.37
N ILE A 176 -9.34 -17.37 -8.63
CA ILE A 176 -9.17 -17.78 -7.24
C ILE A 176 -8.34 -19.07 -7.09
N THR A 177 -8.09 -19.79 -8.18
CA THR A 177 -7.23 -20.98 -8.18
C THR A 177 -5.76 -20.58 -8.25
N LYS A 178 -5.44 -19.58 -9.06
CA LYS A 178 -4.09 -19.07 -9.22
C LYS A 178 -3.76 -17.92 -8.25
N GLY A 179 -4.78 -17.29 -7.64
CA GLY A 179 -4.59 -16.11 -6.83
C GLY A 179 -4.20 -14.88 -7.64
N THR A 180 -4.73 -14.74 -8.87
CA THR A 180 -4.48 -13.60 -9.76
C THR A 180 -5.74 -12.77 -9.98
N LEU A 181 -5.55 -11.49 -10.30
CA LEU A 181 -6.58 -10.53 -10.59
C LEU A 181 -6.11 -9.64 -11.76
N ASN A 182 -6.90 -9.63 -12.89
CA ASN A 182 -6.64 -8.91 -14.16
C ASN A 182 -5.27 -9.16 -14.80
#